data_7dd42b5944ab3def4b6f4e1be9ae6e3c
#
_entry.id   7dd42b5944ab3def4b6f4e1be9ae6e3c
#
_cell.length_a   1.000
_cell.length_b   1.000
_cell.length_c   1.000
_cell.angle_alpha   90.00
_cell.angle_beta   90.00
_cell.angle_gamma   90.00
#
_symmetry.space_group_name_H-M   'P 1'
#
loop_
_entity.id
_entity.type
_entity.pdbx_description
1 polymer ?
#
loop_
_entity_poly.entity_id
_entity_poly.type
_entity_poly.pdbx_seq_one_letter_code
_entity_poly.pdbx_strand_id
1 'polypeptide(L)'
;MKKILLLGITVLFSTVTFSQTARVQVVHNSADALLSEVDVYLNGTLAFDDFPFRNATEFMDVPSGFPAEVAVAPGNSTSVDDAVITETFVFESDETVIIIANGIASETGYDPAPPLSFDTFDMAKEVAENSENVEVLVHNGSTDSPAFDIVETGQELGTLVDDLAYPDFQGYIDLPTADYTIDVTNTDQSTTLKRYLAPLQSSGLQGAALTVIASGFMDPSQNSDGSNFGLFATTAGGGPLLALEELPLSVADVETVKFTIYPNPVDTNLTLESTDHFKDITHITITDMQGRIIKTMELQENKHINVSFLSSGIYQIGLFEDNKKVSSKKFIKK
;
A
#
# COMPACT_ATOMS: atom_id res chain seq x y z
N MET A 1 -80.45 41.88 -11.69
CA MET A 1 -79.01 42.11 -11.49
C MET A 1 -78.37 40.82 -10.95
N LYS A 2 -77.69 40.05 -11.80
CA LYS A 2 -76.98 38.85 -11.39
C LYS A 2 -75.55 39.20 -10.97
N LYS A 3 -75.20 38.99 -9.74
CA LYS A 3 -73.82 39.14 -9.24
C LYS A 3 -73.03 37.86 -9.57
N ILE A 4 -72.03 38.00 -10.45
CA ILE A 4 -71.06 36.92 -10.76
C ILE A 4 -69.96 37.01 -9.69
N LEU A 5 -69.85 35.95 -8.91
CA LEU A 5 -68.79 35.77 -7.92
C LEU A 5 -67.60 35.11 -8.63
N LEU A 6 -66.52 35.88 -8.88
CA LEU A 6 -65.26 35.36 -9.44
C LEU A 6 -64.48 34.68 -8.35
N LEU A 7 -64.43 33.34 -8.35
CA LEU A 7 -63.61 32.55 -7.41
C LEU A 7 -62.19 32.46 -7.97
N GLY A 8 -61.27 33.24 -7.43
CA GLY A 8 -59.84 33.17 -7.80
C GLY A 8 -59.21 31.90 -7.21
N ILE A 9 -58.86 30.96 -8.08
CA ILE A 9 -58.05 29.78 -7.69
C ILE A 9 -56.60 30.21 -7.64
N THR A 10 -56.08 30.41 -6.40
CA THR A 10 -54.66 30.61 -6.18
C THR A 10 -53.96 29.23 -6.22
N VAL A 11 -53.30 28.90 -7.31
CA VAL A 11 -52.46 27.72 -7.43
C VAL A 11 -51.17 28.00 -6.68
N LEU A 12 -51.03 27.39 -5.50
CA LEU A 12 -49.76 27.34 -4.79
C LEU A 12 -48.81 26.38 -5.55
N PHE A 13 -47.87 26.94 -6.32
CA PHE A 13 -46.71 26.19 -6.79
C PHE A 13 -45.81 25.95 -5.57
N SER A 14 -45.88 24.75 -4.97
CA SER A 14 -44.80 24.28 -4.10
C SER A 14 -43.57 23.99 -4.97
N THR A 15 -42.60 24.89 -4.93
CA THR A 15 -41.26 24.62 -5.48
C THR A 15 -40.63 23.58 -4.57
N VAL A 16 -40.50 22.35 -5.06
CA VAL A 16 -39.64 21.35 -4.43
C VAL A 16 -38.21 21.85 -4.72
N THR A 17 -37.58 22.46 -3.75
CA THR A 17 -36.15 22.75 -3.80
C THR A 17 -35.43 21.41 -3.54
N PHE A 18 -34.91 20.81 -4.58
CA PHE A 18 -33.89 19.78 -4.42
C PHE A 18 -32.67 20.48 -3.82
N SER A 19 -32.27 20.10 -2.62
CA SER A 19 -30.95 20.47 -2.11
C SER A 19 -29.93 19.79 -3.00
N GLN A 20 -29.06 20.58 -3.66
CA GLN A 20 -27.93 20.02 -4.39
C GLN A 20 -26.92 19.58 -3.34
N THR A 21 -26.38 18.38 -3.50
CA THR A 21 -25.41 17.80 -2.58
C THR A 21 -24.19 17.33 -3.35
N ALA A 22 -23.07 17.27 -2.64
CA ALA A 22 -21.88 16.53 -3.01
C ALA A 22 -21.83 15.22 -2.19
N ARG A 23 -21.09 14.25 -2.67
CA ARG A 23 -20.80 12.99 -1.97
C ARG A 23 -19.41 13.09 -1.38
N VAL A 24 -19.27 12.99 -0.07
CA VAL A 24 -17.98 13.17 0.62
C VAL A 24 -17.68 11.98 1.52
N GLN A 25 -16.49 11.41 1.38
CA GLN A 25 -15.91 10.43 2.28
C GLN A 25 -14.73 11.07 3.02
N VAL A 26 -14.66 10.91 4.34
CA VAL A 26 -13.55 11.38 5.18
C VAL A 26 -12.75 10.18 5.68
N VAL A 27 -11.43 10.27 5.59
CA VAL A 27 -10.51 9.24 6.07
C VAL A 27 -9.55 9.85 7.08
N HIS A 28 -9.39 9.18 8.22
CA HIS A 28 -8.38 9.55 9.20
C HIS A 28 -7.11 8.71 9.00
N ASN A 29 -6.03 9.36 8.50
CA ASN A 29 -4.75 8.73 8.21
C ASN A 29 -3.55 9.37 8.94
N SER A 30 -3.76 10.33 9.85
CA SER A 30 -2.65 10.85 10.65
C SER A 30 -2.17 9.78 11.63
N ALA A 31 -0.91 9.36 11.48
CA ALA A 31 -0.27 8.37 12.35
C ALA A 31 0.34 8.99 13.64
N ASP A 32 0.03 10.27 13.91
CA ASP A 32 0.45 10.95 15.13
C ASP A 32 -0.25 10.35 16.36
N ALA A 33 0.52 10.01 17.38
CA ALA A 33 -0.02 9.44 18.62
C ALA A 33 -1.01 10.36 19.36
N LEU A 34 -0.86 11.69 19.17
CA LEU A 34 -1.80 12.67 19.71
C LEU A 34 -3.20 12.53 19.08
N LEU A 35 -3.25 12.03 17.84
CA LEU A 35 -4.44 11.89 17.01
C LEU A 35 -4.83 10.41 16.81
N SER A 36 -4.53 9.53 17.76
CA SER A 36 -4.94 8.12 17.70
C SER A 36 -6.45 7.95 17.54
N GLU A 37 -7.21 8.87 18.12
CA GLU A 37 -8.65 9.10 17.95
C GLU A 37 -8.86 10.61 17.80
N VAL A 38 -9.77 11.02 16.95
CA VAL A 38 -10.06 12.43 16.71
C VAL A 38 -11.56 12.72 16.79
N ASP A 39 -11.88 13.92 17.25
CA ASP A 39 -13.21 14.51 17.14
C ASP A 39 -13.26 15.37 15.87
N VAL A 40 -14.25 15.10 15.03
CA VAL A 40 -14.47 15.86 13.80
C VAL A 40 -15.66 16.77 13.97
N TYR A 41 -15.46 18.05 13.79
CA TYR A 41 -16.52 19.07 13.84
C TYR A 41 -16.85 19.54 12.43
N LEU A 42 -18.15 19.66 12.17
CA LEU A 42 -18.68 20.28 10.96
C LEU A 42 -19.45 21.54 11.33
N ASN A 43 -19.02 22.69 10.84
CA ASN A 43 -19.60 24.00 11.17
C ASN A 43 -19.74 24.23 12.68
N GLY A 44 -18.71 23.87 13.45
CA GLY A 44 -18.64 24.00 14.89
C GLY A 44 -19.49 22.97 15.67
N THR A 45 -20.13 22.02 14.99
CA THR A 45 -20.92 20.93 15.64
C THR A 45 -20.17 19.61 15.54
N LEU A 46 -20.05 18.87 16.64
CA LEU A 46 -19.43 17.55 16.66
C LEU A 46 -20.19 16.61 15.71
N ALA A 47 -19.50 16.14 14.68
CA ALA A 47 -20.04 15.23 13.67
C ALA A 47 -19.61 13.78 13.94
N PHE A 48 -18.35 13.56 14.33
CA PHE A 48 -17.81 12.26 14.74
C PHE A 48 -17.03 12.43 16.04
N ASP A 49 -17.31 11.56 16.99
CA ASP A 49 -16.71 11.46 18.31
C ASP A 49 -15.77 10.25 18.33
N ASP A 50 -14.54 10.41 18.83
CA ASP A 50 -13.53 9.36 18.94
C ASP A 50 -13.27 8.61 17.60
N PHE A 51 -13.20 9.33 16.47
CA PHE A 51 -12.99 8.73 15.16
C PHE A 51 -11.55 8.18 15.03
N PRO A 52 -11.36 6.84 14.94
CA PRO A 52 -10.03 6.25 15.11
C PRO A 52 -9.11 6.45 13.91
N PHE A 53 -7.81 6.43 14.14
CA PHE A 53 -6.80 6.29 13.08
C PHE A 53 -7.05 5.06 12.22
N ARG A 54 -6.83 5.17 10.89
CA ARG A 54 -7.14 4.14 9.89
C ARG A 54 -8.61 3.76 9.84
N ASN A 55 -9.45 4.79 9.85
CA ASN A 55 -10.89 4.63 9.67
C ASN A 55 -11.39 5.59 8.58
N ALA A 56 -12.46 5.22 7.89
CA ALA A 56 -13.13 6.02 6.88
C ALA A 56 -14.62 6.11 7.18
N THR A 57 -15.26 7.23 6.86
CA THR A 57 -16.73 7.30 6.82
C THR A 57 -17.25 6.56 5.60
N GLU A 58 -18.53 6.24 5.57
CA GLU A 58 -19.20 6.02 4.28
C GLU A 58 -19.26 7.34 3.49
N PHE A 59 -19.53 7.29 2.19
CA PHE A 59 -19.85 8.50 1.45
C PHE A 59 -21.16 9.10 1.96
N MET A 60 -21.11 10.39 2.30
CA MET A 60 -22.22 11.13 2.89
C MET A 60 -22.67 12.27 1.97
N ASP A 61 -23.95 12.59 2.00
CA ASP A 61 -24.48 13.79 1.35
C ASP A 61 -24.13 15.05 2.15
N VAL A 62 -23.37 15.96 1.52
CA VAL A 62 -23.02 17.27 2.07
C VAL A 62 -23.64 18.35 1.19
N PRO A 63 -24.28 19.41 1.75
CA PRO A 63 -24.82 20.49 0.95
C PRO A 63 -23.74 21.14 0.06
N SER A 64 -24.00 21.27 -1.25
CA SER A 64 -23.11 21.92 -2.20
C SER A 64 -23.38 23.42 -2.33
N GLY A 65 -22.36 24.16 -2.81
CA GLY A 65 -22.46 25.61 -3.03
C GLY A 65 -22.40 26.48 -1.76
N PHE A 66 -22.18 25.88 -0.61
CA PHE A 66 -22.05 26.58 0.69
C PHE A 66 -20.72 26.21 1.36
N PRO A 67 -20.11 27.16 2.11
CA PRO A 67 -18.95 26.83 2.93
C PRO A 67 -19.28 25.76 3.98
N ALA A 68 -18.47 24.69 4.02
CA ALA A 68 -18.47 23.66 5.04
C ALA A 68 -17.14 23.75 5.80
N GLU A 69 -17.16 24.23 7.04
CA GLU A 69 -15.98 24.28 7.89
C GLU A 69 -15.80 22.91 8.54
N VAL A 70 -14.68 22.27 8.27
CA VAL A 70 -14.25 21.00 8.88
C VAL A 70 -13.11 21.27 9.82
N ALA A 71 -13.27 20.88 11.09
CA ALA A 71 -12.22 20.98 12.09
C ALA A 71 -11.95 19.61 12.73
N VAL A 72 -10.67 19.33 12.99
CA VAL A 72 -10.22 18.09 13.67
C VAL A 72 -9.55 18.47 14.98
N ALA A 73 -9.97 17.83 16.04
CA ALA A 73 -9.42 17.93 17.38
C ALA A 73 -9.01 16.55 17.92
N PRO A 74 -8.12 16.44 18.93
CA PRO A 74 -7.90 15.17 19.61
C PRO A 74 -9.18 14.62 20.22
N GLY A 75 -9.35 13.28 20.31
CA GLY A 75 -10.58 12.62 20.78
C GLY A 75 -10.99 12.92 22.22
N ASN A 76 -10.18 13.63 22.99
CA ASN A 76 -10.55 14.13 24.31
C ASN A 76 -10.99 15.61 24.28
N SER A 77 -11.32 16.14 23.10
CA SER A 77 -11.76 17.53 22.97
C SER A 77 -13.08 17.79 23.68
N THR A 78 -13.30 19.05 24.06
CA THR A 78 -14.54 19.46 24.72
C THR A 78 -15.36 20.43 23.86
N SER A 79 -14.73 20.98 22.84
CA SER A 79 -15.35 21.87 21.86
C SER A 79 -14.47 22.02 20.62
N VAL A 80 -15.00 22.65 19.58
CA VAL A 80 -14.24 22.99 18.36
C VAL A 80 -13.04 23.90 18.63
N ASP A 81 -13.00 24.60 19.77
CA ASP A 81 -11.87 25.46 20.15
C ASP A 81 -10.58 24.65 20.43
N ASP A 82 -10.71 23.33 20.65
CA ASP A 82 -9.59 22.40 20.84
C ASP A 82 -9.00 21.89 19.50
N ALA A 83 -9.53 22.38 18.34
CA ALA A 83 -9.11 21.90 17.03
C ALA A 83 -7.63 22.22 16.73
N VAL A 84 -6.95 21.21 16.19
CA VAL A 84 -5.54 21.32 15.73
C VAL A 84 -5.43 21.72 14.26
N ILE A 85 -6.51 21.53 13.50
CA ILE A 85 -6.66 22.00 12.11
C ILE A 85 -8.12 22.38 11.85
N THR A 86 -8.31 23.44 11.07
CA THR A 86 -9.62 23.84 10.56
C THR A 86 -9.47 24.32 9.13
N GLU A 87 -10.31 23.79 8.23
CA GLU A 87 -10.35 24.18 6.82
C GLU A 87 -11.78 24.33 6.33
N THR A 88 -11.98 25.22 5.36
CA THR A 88 -13.30 25.46 4.78
C THR A 88 -13.35 24.94 3.35
N PHE A 89 -14.26 24.03 3.09
CA PHE A 89 -14.53 23.44 1.78
C PHE A 89 -15.79 24.06 1.16
N VAL A 90 -15.82 24.17 -0.17
CA VAL A 90 -17.03 24.48 -0.93
C VAL A 90 -17.14 23.42 -2.03
N PHE A 91 -18.09 22.54 -1.88
CA PHE A 91 -18.32 21.43 -2.83
C PHE A 91 -19.21 21.87 -3.99
N GLU A 92 -18.93 21.39 -5.19
CA GLU A 92 -19.79 21.57 -6.34
C GLU A 92 -20.98 20.59 -6.26
N SER A 93 -22.05 20.88 -7.05
CA SER A 93 -23.20 19.97 -7.14
C SER A 93 -22.80 18.67 -7.83
N ASP A 94 -23.22 17.53 -7.27
CA ASP A 94 -22.96 16.18 -7.79
C ASP A 94 -21.46 15.80 -7.81
N GLU A 95 -20.62 16.59 -7.15
CA GLU A 95 -19.22 16.26 -6.92
C GLU A 95 -19.08 15.07 -5.96
N THR A 96 -18.08 14.22 -6.20
CA THR A 96 -17.71 13.13 -5.28
C THR A 96 -16.27 13.31 -4.85
N VAL A 97 -16.05 13.47 -3.54
CA VAL A 97 -14.77 13.88 -2.96
C VAL A 97 -14.35 12.92 -1.86
N ILE A 98 -13.06 12.58 -1.84
CA ILE A 98 -12.40 11.95 -0.69
C ILE A 98 -11.51 13.01 -0.02
N ILE A 99 -11.63 13.13 1.30
CA ILE A 99 -10.82 14.00 2.15
C ILE A 99 -10.04 13.11 3.11
N ILE A 100 -8.72 13.19 3.09
CA ILE A 100 -7.84 12.41 3.97
C ILE A 100 -7.16 13.36 4.94
N ALA A 101 -7.47 13.24 6.24
CA ALA A 101 -6.72 13.93 7.29
C ALA A 101 -5.38 13.22 7.49
N ASN A 102 -4.28 13.91 7.21
CA ASN A 102 -2.95 13.34 7.12
C ASN A 102 -1.90 14.30 7.69
N GLY A 103 -0.68 13.79 8.00
CA GLY A 103 0.40 14.61 8.56
C GLY A 103 0.50 14.52 10.09
N ILE A 104 1.27 15.44 10.68
CA ILE A 104 1.67 15.43 12.09
C ILE A 104 1.21 16.72 12.77
N ALA A 105 0.56 16.61 13.93
CA ALA A 105 0.14 17.72 14.76
C ALA A 105 1.10 17.96 15.94
N SER A 106 1.80 16.93 16.39
CA SER A 106 2.76 16.99 17.50
C SER A 106 3.99 17.83 17.14
N GLU A 107 4.45 18.69 18.07
CA GLU A 107 5.60 19.56 17.84
C GLU A 107 6.95 18.82 17.82
N THR A 108 7.02 17.62 18.37
CA THR A 108 8.27 16.86 18.53
C THR A 108 8.00 15.34 18.44
N GLY A 109 9.06 14.57 18.17
CA GLY A 109 9.01 13.11 18.19
C GLY A 109 8.80 12.49 16.81
N TYR A 110 8.79 13.29 15.74
CA TYR A 110 8.59 12.84 14.36
C TYR A 110 9.65 13.47 13.44
N ASP A 111 10.17 12.67 12.51
CA ASP A 111 11.12 13.12 11.49
C ASP A 111 10.97 12.26 10.21
N PRO A 112 10.46 12.84 9.09
CA PRO A 112 9.94 14.20 8.95
C PRO A 112 8.60 14.43 9.67
N ALA A 113 8.29 15.68 10.00
CA ALA A 113 7.01 16.10 10.59
C ALA A 113 6.27 17.11 9.69
N PRO A 114 5.75 16.69 8.52
CA PRO A 114 4.91 17.56 7.71
C PRO A 114 3.66 17.93 8.52
N PRO A 115 3.20 19.18 8.45
CA PRO A 115 2.05 19.60 9.23
C PRO A 115 0.79 18.81 8.87
N LEU A 116 -0.11 18.67 9.83
CA LEU A 116 -1.43 18.11 9.60
C LEU A 116 -2.13 18.88 8.47
N SER A 117 -2.72 18.16 7.52
CA SER A 117 -3.40 18.68 6.32
C SER A 117 -4.62 17.84 5.98
N PHE A 118 -5.46 18.37 5.11
CA PHE A 118 -6.49 17.60 4.42
C PHE A 118 -6.08 17.42 2.96
N ASP A 119 -5.74 16.20 2.59
CA ASP A 119 -5.43 15.85 1.21
C ASP A 119 -6.74 15.47 0.51
N THR A 120 -7.08 16.11 -0.62
CA THR A 120 -8.37 15.96 -1.29
C THR A 120 -8.23 15.35 -2.68
N PHE A 121 -9.22 14.56 -3.06
CA PHE A 121 -9.38 14.02 -4.41
C PHE A 121 -10.81 14.24 -4.92
N ASP A 122 -10.99 15.13 -5.88
CA ASP A 122 -12.29 15.70 -6.30
C ASP A 122 -13.05 14.86 -7.35
N MET A 123 -12.45 13.79 -7.87
CA MET A 123 -13.06 12.88 -8.84
C MET A 123 -13.19 11.46 -8.27
N ALA A 124 -13.62 11.39 -7.00
CA ALA A 124 -13.77 10.10 -6.32
C ALA A 124 -14.90 9.28 -6.93
N LYS A 125 -14.81 7.96 -6.77
CA LYS A 125 -15.79 7.00 -7.27
C LYS A 125 -16.31 6.13 -6.13
N GLU A 126 -17.63 5.91 -6.11
CA GLU A 126 -18.26 4.98 -5.17
C GLU A 126 -18.32 3.55 -5.72
N VAL A 127 -18.31 3.42 -7.06
CA VAL A 127 -18.34 2.14 -7.80
C VAL A 127 -17.44 2.25 -9.03
N ALA A 128 -16.94 1.13 -9.53
CA ALA A 128 -16.19 1.09 -10.77
C ALA A 128 -17.09 1.40 -11.97
N GLU A 129 -16.56 2.06 -13.01
CA GLU A 129 -17.29 2.32 -14.26
C GLU A 129 -17.58 1.01 -14.99
N ASN A 130 -16.61 0.09 -15.00
CA ASN A 130 -16.81 -1.26 -15.53
C ASN A 130 -17.11 -2.22 -14.37
N SER A 131 -18.34 -2.75 -14.34
CA SER A 131 -18.78 -3.67 -13.28
C SER A 131 -18.03 -5.00 -13.23
N GLU A 132 -17.21 -5.35 -14.23
CA GLU A 132 -16.36 -6.53 -14.25
C GLU A 132 -14.97 -6.27 -13.66
N ASN A 133 -14.60 -5.00 -13.47
CA ASN A 133 -13.30 -4.56 -12.99
C ASN A 133 -13.37 -4.04 -11.56
N VAL A 134 -12.23 -3.71 -11.02
CA VAL A 134 -12.05 -2.92 -9.79
C VAL A 134 -11.24 -1.68 -10.13
N GLU A 135 -11.70 -0.52 -9.71
CA GLU A 135 -10.95 0.73 -9.88
C GLU A 135 -10.28 1.12 -8.56
N VAL A 136 -8.98 1.39 -8.61
CA VAL A 136 -8.15 1.63 -7.43
C VAL A 136 -7.53 3.02 -7.51
N LEU A 137 -7.91 3.90 -6.59
CA LEU A 137 -7.23 5.16 -6.29
C LEU A 137 -6.11 4.86 -5.29
N VAL A 138 -4.91 5.39 -5.51
CA VAL A 138 -3.79 5.20 -4.58
C VAL A 138 -3.33 6.55 -4.04
N HIS A 139 -3.12 6.63 -2.72
CA HIS A 139 -2.61 7.80 -2.02
C HIS A 139 -1.38 7.44 -1.19
N ASN A 140 -0.32 8.26 -1.27
CA ASN A 140 0.81 8.14 -0.37
C ASN A 140 0.62 9.02 0.85
N GLY A 141 0.07 8.46 1.92
CA GLY A 141 -0.13 9.13 3.20
C GLY A 141 0.92 8.79 4.27
N SER A 142 2.04 8.15 3.92
CA SER A 142 3.15 7.87 4.84
C SER A 142 4.14 9.03 4.83
N THR A 143 4.24 9.74 5.94
CA THR A 143 4.97 11.02 6.04
C THR A 143 6.48 10.87 5.86
N ASP A 144 7.05 9.70 6.20
CA ASP A 144 8.48 9.40 6.13
C ASP A 144 8.85 8.48 4.97
N SER A 145 7.87 8.08 4.14
CA SER A 145 8.19 7.26 2.98
C SER A 145 8.88 8.13 1.89
N PRO A 146 9.95 7.62 1.26
CA PRO A 146 10.39 8.21 0.00
C PRO A 146 9.29 8.03 -1.05
N ALA A 147 9.41 8.71 -2.19
CA ALA A 147 8.61 8.36 -3.35
C ALA A 147 8.85 6.89 -3.73
N PHE A 148 7.79 6.19 -4.13
CA PHE A 148 7.83 4.77 -4.45
C PHE A 148 6.98 4.45 -5.66
N ASP A 149 7.29 3.29 -6.28
CA ASP A 149 6.46 2.68 -7.30
C ASP A 149 5.64 1.53 -6.70
N ILE A 150 4.50 1.23 -7.32
CA ILE A 150 3.77 -0.01 -7.11
C ILE A 150 3.85 -0.83 -8.39
N VAL A 151 4.46 -2.00 -8.30
CA VAL A 151 4.66 -2.93 -9.41
C VAL A 151 3.84 -4.19 -9.17
N GLU A 152 3.00 -4.55 -10.12
CA GLU A 152 2.29 -5.83 -10.08
C GLU A 152 3.19 -6.93 -10.65
N THR A 153 3.39 -8.01 -9.88
CA THR A 153 4.34 -9.08 -10.19
C THR A 153 3.70 -10.47 -10.33
N GLY A 154 2.45 -10.64 -9.90
CA GLY A 154 1.73 -11.92 -9.94
C GLY A 154 1.10 -12.24 -11.30
N GLN A 155 0.56 -11.21 -11.98
CA GLN A 155 -0.10 -11.31 -13.30
C GLN A 155 0.71 -10.65 -14.42
N GLU A 156 1.92 -10.18 -14.11
CA GLU A 156 2.86 -9.53 -15.05
C GLU A 156 2.29 -8.23 -15.69
N LEU A 157 1.48 -7.46 -14.93
CA LEU A 157 0.97 -6.16 -15.40
C LEU A 157 2.06 -5.07 -15.37
N GLY A 158 3.12 -5.26 -14.57
CA GLY A 158 4.20 -4.31 -14.43
C GLY A 158 3.85 -3.12 -13.54
N THR A 159 4.40 -1.94 -13.85
CA THR A 159 4.23 -0.73 -13.02
C THR A 159 2.80 -0.22 -13.10
N LEU A 160 2.13 -0.18 -11.95
CA LEU A 160 0.78 0.37 -11.77
C LEU A 160 0.81 1.81 -11.29
N VAL A 161 1.79 2.15 -10.45
CA VAL A 161 2.00 3.49 -9.87
C VAL A 161 3.48 3.82 -10.02
N ASP A 162 3.79 5.04 -10.47
CA ASP A 162 5.14 5.50 -10.78
C ASP A 162 5.44 6.78 -9.98
N ASP A 163 6.58 6.79 -9.28
CA ASP A 163 7.13 7.94 -8.53
C ASP A 163 6.12 8.61 -7.54
N LEU A 164 5.29 7.85 -6.86
CA LEU A 164 4.27 8.40 -5.95
C LEU A 164 4.91 8.98 -4.68
N ALA A 165 4.99 10.30 -4.62
CA ALA A 165 5.51 11.03 -3.47
C ALA A 165 4.42 11.31 -2.42
N TYR A 166 4.83 11.60 -1.17
CA TYR A 166 3.94 12.15 -0.15
C TYR A 166 3.62 13.63 -0.47
N PRO A 167 2.39 14.12 -0.37
CA PRO A 167 1.11 13.44 -0.11
C PRO A 167 0.27 13.22 -1.40
N ASP A 168 0.87 12.81 -2.50
CA ASP A 168 0.25 12.75 -3.82
C ASP A 168 -0.76 11.61 -3.94
N PHE A 169 -1.66 11.76 -4.91
CA PHE A 169 -2.56 10.73 -5.40
C PHE A 169 -2.11 10.25 -6.79
N GLN A 170 -2.13 8.94 -6.99
CA GLN A 170 -2.23 8.35 -8.32
C GLN A 170 -3.72 8.22 -8.67
N GLY A 171 -4.15 8.75 -9.78
CA GLY A 171 -5.54 8.62 -10.23
C GLY A 171 -5.99 7.17 -10.38
N TYR A 172 -7.29 6.94 -10.57
CA TYR A 172 -7.85 5.60 -10.64
C TYR A 172 -7.16 4.71 -11.69
N ILE A 173 -6.82 3.50 -11.25
CA ILE A 173 -6.28 2.42 -12.08
C ILE A 173 -7.41 1.40 -12.26
N ASP A 174 -7.80 1.13 -13.51
CA ASP A 174 -8.83 0.15 -13.86
C ASP A 174 -8.17 -1.24 -13.99
N LEU A 175 -8.51 -2.16 -13.10
CA LEU A 175 -7.91 -3.48 -13.03
C LEU A 175 -8.97 -4.57 -13.25
N PRO A 176 -8.72 -5.58 -14.11
CA PRO A 176 -9.53 -6.79 -14.13
C PRO A 176 -9.68 -7.37 -12.74
N THR A 177 -10.87 -7.91 -12.40
CA THR A 177 -11.08 -8.50 -11.08
C THR A 177 -10.28 -9.79 -10.94
N ALA A 178 -9.15 -9.74 -10.26
CA ALA A 178 -8.25 -10.84 -9.97
C ALA A 178 -7.57 -10.63 -8.62
N ASP A 179 -6.85 -11.63 -8.12
CA ASP A 179 -5.94 -11.46 -6.98
C ASP A 179 -4.55 -11.11 -7.50
N TYR A 180 -3.94 -10.09 -6.90
CA TYR A 180 -2.67 -9.53 -7.35
C TYR A 180 -1.60 -9.65 -6.28
N THR A 181 -0.35 -9.82 -6.71
CA THR A 181 0.84 -9.63 -5.87
C THR A 181 1.48 -8.31 -6.28
N ILE A 182 1.56 -7.37 -5.34
CA ILE A 182 2.08 -6.04 -5.59
C ILE A 182 3.33 -5.78 -4.75
N ASP A 183 4.35 -5.23 -5.39
CA ASP A 183 5.59 -4.80 -4.78
C ASP A 183 5.60 -3.28 -4.66
N VAL A 184 5.87 -2.77 -3.47
CA VAL A 184 6.28 -1.39 -3.26
C VAL A 184 7.79 -1.35 -3.46
N THR A 185 8.26 -0.60 -4.44
CA THR A 185 9.67 -0.51 -4.80
C THR A 185 10.17 0.94 -4.70
N ASN A 186 11.49 1.11 -4.67
CA ASN A 186 12.06 2.43 -4.94
C ASN A 186 11.80 2.84 -6.40
N THR A 187 11.94 4.13 -6.72
CA THR A 187 11.57 4.73 -8.01
C THR A 187 12.38 4.26 -9.22
N ASP A 188 13.54 3.62 -9.02
CA ASP A 188 14.30 2.96 -10.07
C ASP A 188 14.03 1.45 -10.17
N GLN A 189 13.08 0.94 -9.35
CA GLN A 189 12.65 -0.45 -9.26
C GLN A 189 13.78 -1.47 -8.98
N SER A 190 14.92 -0.98 -8.51
CA SER A 190 16.07 -1.84 -8.19
C SER A 190 15.91 -2.59 -6.87
N THR A 191 15.02 -2.11 -6.00
CA THR A 191 14.83 -2.65 -4.66
C THR A 191 13.35 -2.72 -4.31
N THR A 192 12.87 -3.92 -3.99
CA THR A 192 11.54 -4.11 -3.39
C THR A 192 11.61 -3.80 -1.90
N LEU A 193 10.86 -2.81 -1.46
CA LEU A 193 10.75 -2.38 -0.06
C LEU A 193 9.79 -3.25 0.72
N LYS A 194 8.63 -3.54 0.12
CA LYS A 194 7.53 -4.32 0.70
C LYS A 194 6.80 -5.09 -0.39
N ARG A 195 6.16 -6.20 -0.03
CA ARG A 195 5.30 -6.98 -0.92
C ARG A 195 3.97 -7.24 -0.26
N TYR A 196 2.88 -7.13 -1.01
CA TYR A 196 1.53 -7.32 -0.49
C TYR A 196 0.69 -8.22 -1.40
N LEU A 197 -0.27 -8.91 -0.79
CA LEU A 197 -1.38 -9.54 -1.49
C LEU A 197 -2.54 -8.54 -1.60
N ALA A 198 -3.04 -8.32 -2.81
CA ALA A 198 -4.25 -7.56 -3.08
C ALA A 198 -5.35 -8.52 -3.58
N PRO A 199 -6.17 -9.10 -2.67
CA PRO A 199 -7.08 -10.18 -2.97
C PRO A 199 -8.42 -9.67 -3.50
N LEU A 200 -8.43 -8.93 -4.63
CA LEU A 200 -9.63 -8.24 -5.13
C LEU A 200 -10.74 -9.22 -5.51
N GLN A 201 -10.40 -10.32 -6.19
CA GLN A 201 -11.36 -11.36 -6.56
C GLN A 201 -11.80 -12.17 -5.34
N SER A 202 -10.85 -12.65 -4.53
CA SER A 202 -11.15 -13.49 -3.36
C SER A 202 -11.96 -12.75 -2.30
N SER A 203 -11.85 -11.42 -2.25
CA SER A 203 -12.64 -10.55 -1.35
C SER A 203 -13.99 -10.13 -1.94
N GLY A 204 -14.31 -10.53 -3.18
CA GLY A 204 -15.59 -10.21 -3.83
C GLY A 204 -15.76 -8.74 -4.19
N LEU A 205 -14.67 -8.06 -4.55
CA LEU A 205 -14.63 -6.61 -4.81
C LEU A 205 -14.94 -6.24 -6.27
N GLN A 206 -15.43 -7.19 -7.08
CA GLN A 206 -15.85 -6.93 -8.46
C GLN A 206 -16.84 -5.76 -8.54
N GLY A 207 -16.58 -4.81 -9.41
CA GLY A 207 -17.38 -3.60 -9.58
C GLY A 207 -17.17 -2.51 -8.51
N ALA A 208 -16.25 -2.73 -7.55
CA ALA A 208 -15.95 -1.74 -6.52
C ALA A 208 -14.95 -0.68 -7.01
N ALA A 209 -15.11 0.54 -6.47
CA ALA A 209 -14.05 1.53 -6.43
C ALA A 209 -13.42 1.53 -5.03
N LEU A 210 -12.10 1.51 -4.97
CA LEU A 210 -11.32 1.44 -3.74
C LEU A 210 -10.38 2.63 -3.63
N THR A 211 -10.11 3.07 -2.40
CA THR A 211 -8.96 3.93 -2.12
C THR A 211 -7.96 3.13 -1.30
N VAL A 212 -6.75 2.98 -1.83
CA VAL A 212 -5.60 2.35 -1.16
C VAL A 212 -4.68 3.45 -0.67
N ILE A 213 -4.34 3.40 0.62
CA ILE A 213 -3.55 4.41 1.30
C ILE A 213 -2.29 3.76 1.86
N ALA A 214 -1.13 4.28 1.48
CA ALA A 214 0.10 4.02 2.21
C ALA A 214 0.03 4.77 3.55
N SER A 215 0.08 4.06 4.66
CA SER A 215 -0.24 4.55 5.99
C SER A 215 0.76 4.08 7.02
N GLY A 216 1.06 4.91 8.02
CA GLY A 216 2.06 4.64 9.04
C GLY A 216 3.47 5.03 8.60
N PHE A 217 4.48 4.59 9.33
CA PHE A 217 5.88 5.01 9.17
C PHE A 217 6.77 3.90 8.61
N MET A 218 7.64 4.25 7.66
CA MET A 218 8.70 3.36 7.17
C MET A 218 9.75 3.12 8.26
N ASP A 219 10.06 4.16 9.05
CA ASP A 219 10.92 4.07 10.25
C ASP A 219 10.19 4.55 11.51
N PRO A 220 9.44 3.69 12.19
CA PRO A 220 8.78 4.06 13.44
C PRO A 220 9.70 4.57 14.53
N SER A 221 10.99 4.14 14.56
CA SER A 221 11.93 4.53 15.60
C SER A 221 12.27 6.02 15.60
N GLN A 222 12.12 6.70 14.44
CA GLN A 222 12.24 8.14 14.29
C GLN A 222 10.89 8.86 14.46
N ASN A 223 9.81 8.11 14.64
CA ASN A 223 8.44 8.59 14.60
C ASN A 223 7.64 8.09 15.82
N SER A 224 8.15 8.38 17.01
CA SER A 224 7.53 8.07 18.33
C SER A 224 7.16 6.60 18.51
N ASP A 225 7.90 5.67 17.90
CA ASP A 225 7.57 4.24 17.81
C ASP A 225 6.13 3.99 17.34
N GLY A 226 5.65 4.83 16.43
CA GLY A 226 4.29 4.81 15.90
C GLY A 226 4.00 3.60 15.00
N SER A 227 2.83 3.60 14.38
CA SER A 227 2.36 2.50 13.55
C SER A 227 3.25 2.26 12.33
N ASN A 228 3.60 0.99 12.08
CA ASN A 228 4.38 0.60 10.91
C ASN A 228 3.67 0.95 9.59
N PHE A 229 4.48 1.22 8.56
CA PHE A 229 4.04 1.36 7.18
C PHE A 229 3.27 0.12 6.71
N GLY A 230 2.19 0.35 5.98
CA GLY A 230 1.42 -0.66 5.29
C GLY A 230 0.50 -0.05 4.24
N LEU A 231 -0.03 -0.90 3.37
CA LEU A 231 -1.10 -0.52 2.44
C LEU A 231 -2.45 -0.89 3.04
N PHE A 232 -3.36 0.08 3.06
CA PHE A 232 -4.68 -0.07 3.65
C PHE A 232 -5.75 0.38 2.65
N ALA A 233 -6.82 -0.39 2.52
CA ALA A 233 -7.90 -0.11 1.59
C ALA A 233 -9.17 0.30 2.30
N THR A 234 -9.92 1.22 1.69
CA THR A 234 -11.32 1.51 2.03
C THR A 234 -12.20 1.38 0.80
N THR A 235 -13.48 1.10 1.03
CA THR A 235 -14.54 1.10 0.02
C THR A 235 -15.48 2.28 0.24
N ALA A 236 -16.45 2.46 -0.63
CA ALA A 236 -17.50 3.48 -0.45
C ALA A 236 -18.30 3.33 0.86
N GLY A 237 -18.35 2.12 1.42
CA GLY A 237 -19.05 1.84 2.69
C GLY A 237 -18.29 2.25 3.94
N GLY A 238 -17.02 2.68 3.82
CA GLY A 238 -16.20 3.12 4.95
C GLY A 238 -15.91 2.03 5.99
N GLY A 239 -15.71 2.47 7.24
CA GLY A 239 -15.33 1.63 8.39
C GLY A 239 -13.81 1.57 8.58
N PRO A 240 -13.31 0.65 9.42
CA PRO A 240 -11.88 0.44 9.60
C PRO A 240 -11.20 0.10 8.28
N LEU A 241 -10.08 0.75 7.98
CA LEU A 241 -9.30 0.46 6.78
C LEU A 241 -8.81 -1.00 6.81
N LEU A 242 -8.96 -1.69 5.70
CA LEU A 242 -8.56 -3.08 5.54
C LEU A 242 -7.08 -3.15 5.20
N ALA A 243 -6.25 -3.69 6.10
CA ALA A 243 -4.84 -3.91 5.83
C ALA A 243 -4.65 -4.94 4.72
N LEU A 244 -3.84 -4.64 3.71
CA LEU A 244 -3.35 -5.64 2.79
C LEU A 244 -2.35 -6.55 3.51
N GLU A 245 -2.40 -7.85 3.23
CA GLU A 245 -1.48 -8.82 3.82
C GLU A 245 -0.05 -8.60 3.29
N GLU A 246 0.88 -8.25 4.18
CA GLU A 246 2.30 -8.16 3.84
C GLU A 246 2.88 -9.57 3.66
N LEU A 247 3.41 -9.84 2.48
CA LEU A 247 4.09 -11.09 2.17
C LEU A 247 5.59 -10.96 2.48
N PRO A 248 6.22 -12.02 3.03
CA PRO A 248 7.66 -11.96 3.24
C PRO A 248 8.36 -11.74 1.90
N LEU A 249 9.24 -10.75 1.85
CA LEU A 249 10.18 -10.66 0.75
C LEU A 249 10.99 -11.95 0.80
N SER A 250 10.64 -12.94 -0.02
CA SER A 250 11.54 -14.05 -0.24
C SER A 250 12.89 -13.43 -0.57
N VAL A 251 13.95 -13.88 0.11
CA VAL A 251 15.33 -13.54 -0.29
C VAL A 251 15.33 -13.61 -1.80
N ALA A 252 15.55 -12.48 -2.46
CA ALA A 252 15.29 -12.25 -3.90
C ALA A 252 15.45 -13.55 -4.65
N ASP A 253 14.47 -13.94 -5.48
CA ASP A 253 14.69 -15.00 -6.46
C ASP A 253 15.95 -14.54 -7.25
N VAL A 254 17.09 -14.88 -6.66
CA VAL A 254 18.34 -14.87 -7.39
C VAL A 254 18.03 -15.74 -8.57
N GLU A 255 18.05 -15.22 -9.79
CA GLU A 255 17.95 -16.05 -11.00
C GLU A 255 18.79 -17.28 -10.72
N THR A 256 18.12 -18.35 -10.29
CA THR A 256 18.84 -19.50 -9.75
C THR A 256 19.42 -20.18 -10.95
N VAL A 257 20.72 -19.97 -11.19
CA VAL A 257 21.44 -20.74 -12.19
C VAL A 257 21.08 -22.21 -11.96
N LYS A 258 20.22 -22.73 -12.83
CA LYS A 258 19.76 -24.10 -12.71
C LYS A 258 20.92 -25.02 -13.05
N PHE A 259 21.43 -25.74 -12.06
CA PHE A 259 22.50 -26.69 -12.25
C PHE A 259 22.18 -28.04 -11.61
N THR A 260 22.80 -29.08 -12.13
CA THR A 260 22.79 -30.42 -11.56
C THR A 260 24.20 -30.79 -11.12
N ILE A 261 24.27 -31.74 -10.19
CA ILE A 261 25.53 -32.25 -9.66
C ILE A 261 25.51 -33.77 -9.69
N TYR A 262 26.59 -34.37 -10.17
CA TYR A 262 26.72 -35.81 -10.22
C TYR A 262 28.21 -36.27 -10.13
N PRO A 263 28.47 -37.49 -9.65
CA PRO A 263 27.53 -38.36 -9.02
C PRO A 263 27.11 -37.88 -7.64
N ASN A 264 25.89 -38.15 -7.21
CA ASN A 264 25.45 -37.92 -5.83
C ASN A 264 24.69 -39.17 -5.34
N PRO A 265 25.23 -39.93 -4.38
CA PRO A 265 26.43 -39.70 -3.56
C PRO A 265 27.78 -39.78 -4.31
N VAL A 266 28.75 -38.98 -3.85
CA VAL A 266 30.08 -38.78 -4.46
C VAL A 266 31.21 -39.38 -3.60
N ASP A 267 32.21 -39.96 -4.26
CA ASP A 267 33.45 -40.43 -3.60
C ASP A 267 34.58 -39.39 -3.68
N THR A 268 35.00 -39.02 -4.88
CA THR A 268 36.18 -38.16 -5.08
C THR A 268 35.91 -36.91 -5.88
N ASN A 269 35.20 -37.00 -6.97
CA ASN A 269 34.97 -35.89 -7.89
C ASN A 269 33.49 -35.69 -8.14
N LEU A 270 33.03 -34.46 -7.95
CA LEU A 270 31.69 -33.97 -8.25
C LEU A 270 31.74 -33.17 -9.55
N THR A 271 30.81 -33.38 -10.46
CA THR A 271 30.68 -32.61 -11.70
C THR A 271 29.45 -31.72 -11.60
N LEU A 272 29.62 -30.48 -12.06
CA LEU A 272 28.50 -29.53 -12.20
C LEU A 272 28.08 -29.50 -13.68
N GLU A 273 26.77 -29.58 -13.92
CA GLU A 273 26.16 -29.41 -15.22
C GLU A 273 25.04 -28.38 -15.15
N SER A 274 25.01 -27.42 -16.07
CA SER A 274 23.95 -26.44 -16.18
C SER A 274 23.48 -26.35 -17.61
N THR A 275 22.17 -26.15 -17.79
CA THR A 275 21.57 -25.75 -19.07
C THR A 275 21.89 -24.30 -19.41
N ASP A 276 22.13 -23.50 -18.39
CA ASP A 276 22.53 -22.09 -18.51
C ASP A 276 24.05 -21.97 -18.43
N HIS A 277 24.61 -20.95 -19.03
CA HIS A 277 26.07 -20.78 -19.05
C HIS A 277 26.56 -20.30 -17.66
N PHE A 278 27.54 -21.00 -17.06
CA PHE A 278 28.26 -20.55 -15.85
C PHE A 278 29.15 -19.30 -16.09
N LYS A 279 28.83 -18.48 -17.07
CA LYS A 279 29.72 -17.43 -17.59
C LYS A 279 30.08 -16.39 -16.52
N ASP A 280 29.17 -16.15 -15.60
CA ASP A 280 29.30 -15.09 -14.59
C ASP A 280 29.61 -15.65 -13.19
N ILE A 281 29.76 -16.98 -13.06
CA ILE A 281 30.15 -17.62 -11.78
C ILE A 281 31.61 -17.39 -11.50
N THR A 282 31.90 -16.61 -10.47
CA THR A 282 33.28 -16.28 -10.06
C THR A 282 33.91 -17.33 -9.16
N HIS A 283 33.11 -17.88 -8.21
CA HIS A 283 33.61 -18.90 -7.29
C HIS A 283 32.48 -19.80 -6.76
N ILE A 284 32.90 -20.92 -6.17
CA ILE A 284 32.03 -21.86 -5.48
C ILE A 284 32.44 -22.02 -4.03
N THR A 285 31.47 -22.28 -3.14
CA THR A 285 31.75 -22.65 -1.75
C THR A 285 31.18 -24.01 -1.42
N ILE A 286 31.88 -24.77 -0.57
CA ILE A 286 31.35 -25.97 0.06
C ILE A 286 31.15 -25.67 1.54
N THR A 287 29.93 -25.93 2.03
CA THR A 287 29.56 -25.73 3.43
C THR A 287 29.03 -27.03 4.05
N ASP A 288 29.20 -27.19 5.35
CA ASP A 288 28.52 -28.23 6.11
C ASP A 288 27.05 -27.86 6.40
N MET A 289 26.33 -28.76 7.06
CA MET A 289 24.91 -28.56 7.40
C MET A 289 24.70 -27.50 8.51
N GLN A 290 25.74 -27.02 9.17
CA GLN A 290 25.72 -25.91 10.13
C GLN A 290 26.02 -24.56 9.44
N GLY A 291 26.23 -24.55 8.11
CA GLY A 291 26.53 -23.35 7.34
C GLY A 291 28.01 -22.91 7.41
N ARG A 292 28.91 -23.68 8.03
CA ARG A 292 30.34 -23.36 8.07
C ARG A 292 30.96 -23.60 6.69
N ILE A 293 31.69 -22.62 6.19
CA ILE A 293 32.44 -22.76 4.94
C ILE A 293 33.64 -23.68 5.18
N ILE A 294 33.65 -24.83 4.47
CA ILE A 294 34.74 -25.79 4.49
C ILE A 294 35.79 -25.41 3.45
N LYS A 295 35.36 -24.94 2.28
CA LYS A 295 36.26 -24.53 1.20
C LYS A 295 35.58 -23.57 0.24
N THR A 296 36.36 -22.59 -0.23
CA THR A 296 36.02 -21.73 -1.36
C THR A 296 37.03 -21.99 -2.48
N MET A 297 36.59 -22.04 -3.73
CA MET A 297 37.46 -22.26 -4.90
C MET A 297 36.83 -21.62 -6.15
N GLU A 298 37.66 -21.24 -7.12
CA GLU A 298 37.20 -20.80 -8.42
C GLU A 298 36.59 -21.96 -9.21
N LEU A 299 35.55 -21.67 -10.00
CA LEU A 299 34.96 -22.67 -10.88
C LEU A 299 35.87 -22.87 -12.10
N GLN A 300 36.43 -24.08 -12.21
CA GLN A 300 37.30 -24.44 -13.36
C GLN A 300 36.46 -24.73 -14.62
N GLU A 301 37.03 -24.51 -15.80
CA GLU A 301 36.36 -24.74 -17.09
C GLU A 301 35.85 -26.17 -17.26
N ASN A 302 36.54 -27.16 -16.69
CA ASN A 302 36.15 -28.58 -16.74
C ASN A 302 34.99 -28.94 -15.81
N LYS A 303 34.52 -27.97 -14.96
CA LYS A 303 33.40 -28.12 -14.02
C LYS A 303 33.48 -29.31 -13.05
N HIS A 304 34.70 -29.84 -12.82
CA HIS A 304 34.98 -30.91 -11.88
C HIS A 304 35.51 -30.37 -10.55
N ILE A 305 34.96 -30.86 -9.48
CA ILE A 305 35.31 -30.46 -8.12
C ILE A 305 35.80 -31.65 -7.36
N ASN A 306 37.07 -31.64 -6.94
CA ASN A 306 37.60 -32.67 -6.07
C ASN A 306 37.09 -32.47 -4.63
N VAL A 307 36.37 -33.45 -4.10
CA VAL A 307 35.81 -33.47 -2.76
C VAL A 307 36.42 -34.57 -1.89
N SER A 308 37.56 -35.15 -2.29
CA SER A 308 38.20 -36.24 -1.53
C SER A 308 38.68 -35.83 -0.14
N PHE A 309 38.83 -34.51 0.12
CA PHE A 309 39.23 -33.96 1.42
C PHE A 309 38.06 -33.92 2.43
N LEU A 310 36.83 -34.16 2.00
CA LEU A 310 35.66 -34.18 2.89
C LEU A 310 35.52 -35.56 3.54
N SER A 311 35.10 -35.55 4.81
CA SER A 311 34.64 -36.77 5.48
C SER A 311 33.24 -37.17 4.97
N SER A 312 32.87 -38.45 5.19
CA SER A 312 31.51 -38.88 4.85
C SER A 312 30.46 -38.04 5.55
N GLY A 313 29.47 -37.54 4.81
CA GLY A 313 28.47 -36.61 5.34
C GLY A 313 27.65 -35.91 4.27
N ILE A 314 26.75 -35.00 4.72
CA ILE A 314 25.94 -34.16 3.87
C ILE A 314 26.55 -32.76 3.83
N TYR A 315 26.71 -32.24 2.60
CA TYR A 315 27.28 -30.93 2.36
C TYR A 315 26.41 -30.16 1.36
N GLN A 316 26.64 -28.83 1.31
CA GLN A 316 26.01 -27.96 0.35
C GLN A 316 27.09 -27.29 -0.51
N ILE A 317 26.89 -27.27 -1.81
CA ILE A 317 27.68 -26.48 -2.75
C ILE A 317 26.89 -25.25 -3.12
N GLY A 318 27.51 -24.06 -3.02
CA GLY A 318 26.97 -22.77 -3.44
C GLY A 318 27.73 -22.19 -4.61
N LEU A 319 27.03 -21.63 -5.58
CA LEU A 319 27.58 -20.86 -6.69
C LEU A 319 27.49 -19.38 -6.39
N PHE A 320 28.53 -18.62 -6.72
CA PHE A 320 28.61 -17.18 -6.46
C PHE A 320 29.00 -16.42 -7.73
N GLU A 321 28.31 -15.33 -7.97
CA GLU A 321 28.66 -14.27 -8.88
C GLU A 321 29.15 -13.10 -8.03
N ASP A 322 30.42 -12.74 -8.18
CA ASP A 322 31.13 -11.86 -7.26
C ASP A 322 30.96 -12.31 -5.80
N ASN A 323 30.29 -11.52 -4.96
CA ASN A 323 30.01 -11.88 -3.57
C ASN A 323 28.55 -12.31 -3.33
N LYS A 324 27.73 -12.42 -4.39
CA LYS A 324 26.33 -12.80 -4.32
C LYS A 324 26.16 -14.30 -4.57
N LYS A 325 25.50 -15.02 -3.64
CA LYS A 325 25.17 -16.42 -3.83
C LYS A 325 24.00 -16.54 -4.81
N VAL A 326 24.23 -17.14 -5.98
CA VAL A 326 23.22 -17.25 -7.06
C VAL A 326 22.53 -18.61 -7.12
N SER A 327 23.09 -19.65 -6.55
CA SER A 327 22.44 -20.97 -6.49
C SER A 327 23.09 -21.90 -5.48
N SER A 328 22.40 -22.96 -5.06
CA SER A 328 23.01 -23.98 -4.20
C SER A 328 22.34 -25.35 -4.34
N LYS A 329 23.11 -26.44 -4.10
CA LYS A 329 22.61 -27.81 -4.05
C LYS A 329 23.27 -28.62 -2.95
N LYS A 330 22.51 -29.58 -2.39
CA LYS A 330 23.03 -30.54 -1.41
C LYS A 330 23.61 -31.75 -2.11
N PHE A 331 24.70 -32.32 -1.56
CA PHE A 331 25.27 -33.59 -1.98
C PHE A 331 25.72 -34.44 -0.79
N ILE A 332 25.84 -35.73 -1.04
CA ILE A 332 26.25 -36.73 -0.05
C ILE A 332 27.67 -37.19 -0.42
N LYS A 333 28.62 -37.02 0.50
CA LYS A 333 29.95 -37.59 0.45
C LYS A 333 29.93 -39.00 1.09
N LYS A 334 30.36 -40.00 0.37
CA LYS A 334 30.58 -41.37 0.87
C LYS A 334 31.83 -41.45 1.73
#